data_c101e777e12e57061a7f71d2d6fecd40
#
_entry.id   c101e777e12e57061a7f71d2d6fecd40
#
_cell.length_a   1.000
_cell.length_b   1.000
_cell.length_c   1.000
_cell.angle_alpha   90.00
_cell.angle_beta   90.00
_cell.angle_gamma   90.00
#
_symmetry.space_group_name_H-M   'P 1'
#
loop_
_entity.id
_entity.type
_entity.pdbx_description
1 polymer ?
#
loop_
_entity_poly.entity_id
_entity_poly.type
_entity_poly.pdbx_seq_one_letter_code
_entity_poly.pdbx_strand_id
1 'polypeptide(L)'
;MKLPTYFISHGGGPWPWMPDMRSAMRVLEASLQDMPSQIGVTPKAILMISGHWEDATFALMSNPRPSMLYDYGGFPPHTYHVVYPAPGAPDVAQRVQSLIAAAGLPTRLDPDRGFDHGAFSPLEVMYP
;
A
#
# COMPACT_ATOMS: atom_id res chain seq x y z
N MET A 1 -9.89 -18.64 9.63
CA MET A 1 -10.72 -17.72 8.84
C MET A 1 -9.91 -17.21 7.65
N LYS A 2 -10.47 -17.24 6.45
CA LYS A 2 -9.83 -16.70 5.25
C LYS A 2 -10.28 -15.24 5.09
N LEU A 3 -9.33 -14.30 5.05
CA LEU A 3 -9.62 -12.89 4.81
C LEU A 3 -9.85 -12.62 3.33
N PRO A 4 -10.62 -11.56 2.99
CA PRO A 4 -10.95 -11.24 1.61
C PRO A 4 -9.75 -10.66 0.84
N THR A 5 -9.89 -10.68 -0.49
CA THR A 5 -9.02 -9.96 -1.41
C THR A 5 -9.86 -8.87 -2.09
N TYR A 6 -9.34 -7.65 -2.11
CA TYR A 6 -9.99 -6.51 -2.76
C TYR A 6 -9.18 -6.03 -3.95
N PHE A 7 -9.86 -5.59 -4.98
CA PHE A 7 -9.30 -4.76 -6.03
C PHE A 7 -9.83 -3.35 -5.84
N ILE A 8 -8.93 -2.42 -5.51
CA ILE A 8 -9.31 -1.06 -5.10
C ILE A 8 -8.73 0.01 -6.02
N SER A 9 -9.41 1.15 -6.12
CA SER A 9 -8.79 2.38 -6.59
C SER A 9 -8.00 3.01 -5.45
N HIS A 10 -6.78 3.49 -5.74
CA HIS A 10 -5.96 4.21 -4.76
C HIS A 10 -6.14 5.74 -4.82
N GLY A 11 -6.95 6.25 -5.77
CA GLY A 11 -7.08 7.68 -6.03
C GLY A 11 -5.87 8.24 -6.78
N GLY A 12 -5.54 9.50 -6.59
CA GLY A 12 -4.44 10.17 -7.28
C GLY A 12 -3.45 10.85 -6.33
N GLY A 13 -2.16 10.47 -6.38
CA GLY A 13 -1.11 11.07 -5.57
C GLY A 13 -1.44 11.13 -4.07
N PRO A 14 -1.07 12.23 -3.38
CA PRO A 14 -1.27 12.39 -1.94
C PRO A 14 -2.67 12.95 -1.59
N TRP A 15 -3.72 12.51 -2.30
CA TRP A 15 -5.07 13.06 -2.18
C TRP A 15 -5.63 13.07 -0.73
N PRO A 16 -5.31 12.15 0.18
CA PRO A 16 -5.82 12.21 1.56
C PRO A 16 -5.40 13.47 2.32
N TRP A 17 -4.27 14.06 1.91
CA TRP A 17 -3.72 15.30 2.51
C TRP A 17 -4.02 16.56 1.70
N MET A 18 -4.87 16.46 0.68
CA MET A 18 -5.29 17.54 -0.21
C MET A 18 -6.79 17.79 -0.06
N PRO A 19 -7.23 18.82 0.69
CA PRO A 19 -8.66 19.03 1.03
C PRO A 19 -9.58 19.03 -0.19
N ASP A 20 -9.21 19.70 -1.28
CA ASP A 20 -10.02 19.77 -2.50
C ASP A 20 -10.11 18.41 -3.20
N MET A 21 -9.00 17.69 -3.30
CA MET A 21 -8.96 16.34 -3.88
C MET A 21 -9.75 15.36 -3.02
N ARG A 22 -9.59 15.43 -1.70
CA ARG A 22 -10.32 14.60 -0.74
C ARG A 22 -11.83 14.80 -0.87
N SER A 23 -12.28 16.06 -0.98
CA SER A 23 -13.68 16.38 -1.24
C SER A 23 -14.19 15.80 -2.56
N ALA A 24 -13.39 15.90 -3.63
CA ALA A 24 -13.75 15.33 -4.94
C ALA A 24 -13.80 13.78 -4.89
N MET A 25 -12.98 13.15 -4.05
CA MET A 25 -12.89 11.69 -3.90
C MET A 25 -13.72 11.13 -2.75
N ARG A 26 -14.70 11.87 -2.22
CA ARG A 26 -15.50 11.46 -1.04
C ARG A 26 -16.16 10.08 -1.15
N VAL A 27 -16.54 9.65 -2.37
CA VAL A 27 -17.15 8.33 -2.59
C VAL A 27 -16.10 7.24 -2.44
N LEU A 28 -14.91 7.46 -3.01
CA LEU A 28 -13.78 6.54 -2.81
C LEU A 28 -13.37 6.49 -1.34
N GLU A 29 -13.27 7.64 -0.69
CA GLU A 29 -12.94 7.73 0.73
C GLU A 29 -13.91 6.90 1.59
N ALA A 30 -15.21 7.09 1.40
CA ALA A 30 -16.23 6.35 2.13
C ALA A 30 -16.12 4.83 1.88
N SER A 31 -15.86 4.42 0.65
CA SER A 31 -15.67 3.01 0.30
C SER A 31 -14.45 2.41 0.99
N LEU A 32 -13.32 3.11 1.03
CA LEU A 32 -12.10 2.65 1.70
C LEU A 32 -12.29 2.59 3.22
N GLN A 33 -12.94 3.58 3.82
CA GLN A 33 -13.25 3.61 5.26
C GLN A 33 -14.16 2.47 5.70
N ASP A 34 -15.04 1.99 4.84
CA ASP A 34 -15.96 0.89 5.16
C ASP A 34 -15.29 -0.50 5.13
N MET A 35 -14.19 -0.66 4.40
CA MET A 35 -13.52 -1.96 4.24
C MET A 35 -13.09 -2.62 5.56
N PRO A 36 -12.49 -1.93 6.53
CA PRO A 36 -12.18 -2.53 7.83
C PRO A 36 -13.39 -3.12 8.53
N SER A 37 -14.55 -2.47 8.43
CA SER A 37 -15.81 -2.96 8.99
C SER A 37 -16.30 -4.21 8.26
N GLN A 38 -16.18 -4.26 6.95
CA GLN A 38 -16.53 -5.44 6.14
C GLN A 38 -15.66 -6.64 6.49
N ILE A 39 -14.37 -6.41 6.76
CA ILE A 39 -13.44 -7.47 7.17
C ILE A 39 -13.79 -7.99 8.57
N GLY A 40 -14.25 -7.13 9.47
CA GLY A 40 -14.73 -7.45 10.80
C GLY A 40 -13.65 -7.84 11.81
N VAL A 41 -12.38 -7.84 11.42
CA VAL A 41 -11.21 -8.07 12.28
C VAL A 41 -10.05 -7.20 11.80
N THR A 42 -9.18 -6.80 12.71
CA THR A 42 -7.93 -6.13 12.34
C THR A 42 -6.94 -7.16 11.78
N PRO A 43 -6.55 -7.06 10.51
CA PRO A 43 -5.59 -8.00 9.94
C PRO A 43 -4.21 -7.83 10.60
N LYS A 44 -3.48 -8.94 10.77
CA LYS A 44 -2.10 -8.92 11.30
C LYS A 44 -1.11 -8.35 10.28
N ALA A 45 -1.41 -8.48 8.99
CA ALA A 45 -0.63 -7.94 7.89
C ALA A 45 -1.54 -7.72 6.67
N ILE A 46 -1.13 -6.82 5.81
CA ILE A 46 -1.78 -6.52 4.53
C ILE A 46 -0.77 -6.77 3.42
N LEU A 47 -1.13 -7.65 2.48
CA LEU A 47 -0.38 -7.80 1.24
C LEU A 47 -0.95 -6.80 0.23
N MET A 48 -0.19 -5.72 -0.01
CA MET A 48 -0.55 -4.67 -0.96
C MET A 48 0.22 -4.87 -2.27
N ILE A 49 -0.50 -4.94 -3.38
CA ILE A 49 0.07 -4.96 -4.72
C ILE A 49 -0.18 -3.60 -5.34
N SER A 50 0.88 -2.80 -5.49
CA SER A 50 0.79 -1.46 -6.07
C SER A 50 0.99 -1.50 -7.58
N GLY A 51 0.11 -0.82 -8.32
CA GLY A 51 0.27 -0.59 -9.75
C GLY A 51 1.40 0.41 -10.10
N HIS A 52 2.03 1.04 -9.09
CA HIS A 52 3.14 1.97 -9.24
C HIS A 52 4.51 1.32 -9.06
N TRP A 53 4.56 0.00 -8.87
CA TRP A 53 5.81 -0.73 -8.77
C TRP A 53 5.98 -1.66 -9.99
N GLU A 54 6.84 -1.25 -10.89
CA GLU A 54 7.26 -2.04 -12.04
C GLU A 54 8.62 -2.69 -11.77
N ASP A 55 8.76 -3.96 -12.09
CA ASP A 55 9.99 -4.73 -11.93
C ASP A 55 10.04 -5.86 -12.97
N ALA A 56 11.25 -6.34 -13.26
CA ALA A 56 11.45 -7.47 -14.16
C ALA A 56 11.01 -8.83 -13.54
N THR A 57 10.85 -8.87 -12.22
CA THR A 57 10.44 -10.06 -11.47
C THR A 57 9.34 -9.69 -10.46
N PHE A 58 8.80 -10.68 -9.76
CA PHE A 58 7.95 -10.41 -8.60
C PHE A 58 8.80 -9.93 -7.42
N ALA A 59 8.86 -8.61 -7.24
CA ALA A 59 9.61 -7.98 -6.16
C ALA A 59 8.73 -7.79 -4.93
N LEU A 60 9.28 -8.07 -3.74
CA LEU A 60 8.57 -7.96 -2.46
C LEU A 60 9.37 -7.07 -1.52
N MET A 61 8.71 -6.07 -0.97
CA MET A 61 9.30 -5.20 0.05
C MET A 61 9.57 -5.99 1.33
N SER A 62 10.83 -6.06 1.73
CA SER A 62 11.27 -6.82 2.91
C SER A 62 11.83 -5.95 4.04
N ASN A 63 11.76 -4.62 3.90
CA ASN A 63 12.21 -3.72 4.95
C ASN A 63 11.24 -3.74 6.15
N PRO A 64 11.70 -3.99 7.38
CA PRO A 64 10.84 -3.95 8.56
C PRO A 64 10.38 -2.52 8.94
N ARG A 65 11.07 -1.49 8.42
CA ARG A 65 10.74 -0.07 8.62
C ARG A 65 10.82 0.67 7.29
N PRO A 66 9.83 0.47 6.41
CA PRO A 66 9.84 1.06 5.07
C PRO A 66 9.82 2.58 5.14
N SER A 67 10.57 3.22 4.27
CA SER A 67 10.50 4.67 4.05
C SER A 67 9.28 5.04 3.20
N MET A 68 9.01 6.33 3.09
CA MET A 68 8.06 6.86 2.11
C MET A 68 8.74 7.01 0.76
N LEU A 69 8.02 6.66 -0.30
CA LEU A 69 8.42 6.91 -1.67
C LEU A 69 7.41 7.88 -2.30
N TYR A 70 7.81 9.15 -2.43
CA TYR A 70 6.97 10.19 -3.03
C TYR A 70 7.11 10.14 -4.55
N ASP A 71 6.40 9.21 -5.17
CA ASP A 71 6.46 8.87 -6.59
C ASP A 71 5.52 9.75 -7.46
N TYR A 72 5.32 10.98 -7.06
CA TYR A 72 4.51 11.99 -7.74
C TYR A 72 5.25 13.33 -7.82
N GLY A 73 4.76 14.23 -8.66
CA GLY A 73 5.31 15.57 -8.83
C GLY A 73 4.22 16.63 -9.01
N GLY A 74 4.59 17.89 -8.79
CA GLY A 74 3.67 19.02 -8.99
C GLY A 74 2.66 19.24 -7.87
N PHE A 75 2.81 18.59 -6.74
CA PHE A 75 1.95 18.79 -5.56
C PHE A 75 2.56 19.81 -4.58
N PRO A 76 1.76 20.37 -3.65
CA PRO A 76 2.27 21.30 -2.65
C PRO A 76 3.37 20.70 -1.76
N PRO A 77 4.31 21.52 -1.26
CA PRO A 77 5.47 21.04 -0.50
C PRO A 77 5.13 20.11 0.68
N HIS A 78 4.03 20.37 1.41
CA HIS A 78 3.66 19.57 2.57
C HIS A 78 3.40 18.10 2.22
N THR A 79 3.00 17.79 0.99
CA THR A 79 2.71 16.43 0.57
C THR A 79 3.95 15.54 0.43
N TYR A 80 5.14 16.14 0.37
CA TYR A 80 6.42 15.43 0.34
C TYR A 80 7.01 15.19 1.74
N HIS A 81 6.23 15.48 2.78
CA HIS A 81 6.58 15.28 4.19
C HIS A 81 5.55 14.44 4.95
N VAL A 82 4.51 13.98 4.25
CA VAL A 82 3.53 13.07 4.86
C VAL A 82 4.19 11.74 5.21
N VAL A 83 3.72 11.10 6.27
CA VAL A 83 4.26 9.84 6.77
C VAL A 83 3.12 8.87 7.03
N TYR A 84 3.25 7.66 6.54
CA TYR A 84 2.43 6.52 6.92
C TYR A 84 3.32 5.54 7.70
N PRO A 85 3.27 5.54 9.04
CA PRO A 85 4.29 4.91 9.87
C PRO A 85 4.07 3.40 10.09
N ALA A 86 3.41 2.72 9.16
CA ALA A 86 3.20 1.29 9.27
C ALA A 86 4.52 0.52 9.21
N PRO A 87 4.70 -0.52 10.04
CA PRO A 87 5.83 -1.40 9.91
C PRO A 87 5.71 -2.29 8.66
N GLY A 88 6.84 -2.70 8.12
CA GLY A 88 6.88 -3.78 7.15
C GLY A 88 6.72 -5.15 7.81
N ALA A 89 6.44 -6.17 7.00
CA ALA A 89 6.27 -7.55 7.45
C ALA A 89 7.21 -8.49 6.66
N PRO A 90 8.52 -8.50 6.96
CA PRO A 90 9.51 -9.28 6.21
C PRO A 90 9.25 -10.79 6.25
N ASP A 91 8.68 -11.31 7.31
CA ASP A 91 8.25 -12.70 7.43
C ASP A 91 7.13 -13.06 6.45
N VAL A 92 6.16 -12.16 6.29
CA VAL A 92 5.09 -12.29 5.28
C VAL A 92 5.68 -12.18 3.87
N ALA A 93 6.60 -11.26 3.63
CA ALA A 93 7.29 -11.12 2.35
C ALA A 93 8.03 -12.41 1.98
N GLN A 94 8.77 -13.03 2.89
CA GLN A 94 9.43 -14.31 2.68
C GLN A 94 8.43 -15.44 2.39
N ARG A 95 7.31 -15.47 3.10
CA ARG A 95 6.25 -16.46 2.86
C ARG A 95 5.66 -16.31 1.46
N VAL A 96 5.36 -15.09 1.03
CA VAL A 96 4.85 -14.80 -0.31
C VAL A 96 5.90 -15.16 -1.37
N GLN A 97 7.17 -14.81 -1.14
CA GLN A 97 8.28 -15.21 -2.01
C GLN A 97 8.31 -16.73 -2.23
N SER A 98 8.23 -17.49 -1.16
CA SER A 98 8.23 -18.96 -1.23
C SER A 98 7.07 -19.51 -2.07
N LEU A 99 5.88 -18.90 -1.94
CA LEU A 99 4.71 -19.32 -2.73
C LEU A 99 4.86 -19.00 -4.22
N ILE A 100 5.39 -17.82 -4.56
CA ILE A 100 5.64 -17.41 -5.95
C ILE A 100 6.71 -18.31 -6.57
N ALA A 101 7.81 -18.57 -5.85
CA ALA A 101 8.88 -19.45 -6.30
C ALA A 101 8.38 -20.90 -6.52
N ALA A 102 7.53 -21.39 -5.63
CA ALA A 102 6.90 -22.72 -5.80
C ALA A 102 5.99 -22.82 -7.05
N ALA A 103 5.46 -21.68 -7.48
CA ALA A 103 4.73 -21.59 -8.77
C ALA A 103 5.65 -21.49 -10.00
N GLY A 104 6.97 -21.54 -9.82
CA GLY A 104 7.95 -21.47 -10.92
C GLY A 104 8.20 -20.06 -11.45
N LEU A 105 7.82 -19.02 -10.71
CA LEU A 105 7.95 -17.63 -11.13
C LEU A 105 9.16 -16.96 -10.47
N PRO A 106 9.89 -16.09 -11.19
CA PRO A 106 11.04 -15.39 -10.66
C PRO A 106 10.61 -14.37 -9.58
N THR A 107 11.35 -14.31 -8.50
CA THR A 107 11.03 -13.43 -7.38
C THR A 107 12.30 -12.93 -6.69
N ARG A 108 12.21 -11.75 -6.06
CA ARG A 108 13.26 -11.19 -5.21
C ARG A 108 12.70 -10.44 -4.03
N LEU A 109 13.46 -10.37 -2.95
CA LEU A 109 13.20 -9.46 -1.85
C LEU A 109 13.90 -8.12 -2.10
N ASP A 110 13.22 -7.04 -1.77
CA ASP A 110 13.74 -5.68 -1.87
C ASP A 110 13.77 -5.03 -0.48
N PRO A 111 14.96 -4.89 0.13
CA PRO A 111 15.09 -4.30 1.46
C PRO A 111 15.04 -2.77 1.46
N ASP A 112 15.11 -2.13 0.30
CA ASP A 112 15.23 -0.67 0.17
C ASP A 112 13.93 0.00 -0.29
N ARG A 113 13.02 -0.73 -0.92
CA ARG A 113 11.75 -0.21 -1.40
C ARG A 113 10.90 0.33 -0.25
N GLY A 114 10.40 1.55 -0.41
CA GLY A 114 9.44 2.17 0.49
C GLY A 114 8.00 2.08 -0.01
N PHE A 115 7.07 2.70 0.74
CA PHE A 115 5.67 2.83 0.33
C PHE A 115 5.53 3.90 -0.75
N ASP A 116 5.04 3.54 -1.93
CA ASP A 116 4.56 4.47 -2.94
C ASP A 116 3.12 4.92 -2.64
N HIS A 117 2.63 5.96 -3.36
CA HIS A 117 1.29 6.49 -3.08
C HIS A 117 0.16 5.51 -3.43
N GLY A 118 0.39 4.57 -4.32
CA GLY A 118 -0.56 3.49 -4.59
C GLY A 118 -0.80 2.60 -3.38
N ALA A 119 0.16 2.53 -2.47
CA ALA A 119 0.05 1.84 -1.19
C ALA A 119 -0.36 2.80 -0.06
N PHE A 120 0.41 3.86 0.21
CA PHE A 120 0.19 4.66 1.41
C PHE A 120 -1.10 5.49 1.38
N SER A 121 -1.53 5.99 0.22
CA SER A 121 -2.73 6.83 0.15
C SER A 121 -4.01 6.09 0.51
N PRO A 122 -4.34 4.92 -0.06
CA PRO A 122 -5.51 4.18 0.38
C PRO A 122 -5.38 3.63 1.80
N LEU A 123 -4.19 3.21 2.21
CA LEU A 123 -3.98 2.65 3.56
C LEU A 123 -4.17 3.69 4.66
N GLU A 124 -3.75 4.94 4.43
CA GLU A 124 -4.02 6.06 5.35
C GLU A 124 -5.52 6.26 5.62
N VAL A 125 -6.36 5.99 4.63
CA VAL A 125 -7.82 6.13 4.75
C VAL A 125 -8.45 4.91 5.41
N MET A 126 -7.93 3.72 5.13
CA MET A 126 -8.44 2.45 5.66
C MET A 126 -7.98 2.20 7.11
N TYR A 127 -6.74 2.52 7.41
CA TYR A 127 -6.08 2.26 8.69
C TYR A 127 -5.17 3.43 9.06
N PRO A 128 -5.76 4.60 9.43
CA PRO A 128 -5.02 5.82 9.76
C PRO A 128 -4.15 5.68 11.02
#